data_c836b26f6a707f26dd133cb8104e3f7a
#
_entry.id   c836b26f6a707f26dd133cb8104e3f7a
#
_cell.length_a   1.000
_cell.length_b   1.000
_cell.length_c   1.000
_cell.angle_alpha   90.00
_cell.angle_beta   90.00
_cell.angle_gamma   90.00
#
_symmetry.space_group_name_H-M   'P 1'
#
loop_
_entity.id
_entity.type
_entity.pdbx_description
1 polymer ?
#
loop_
_entity_poly.entity_id
_entity_poly.type
_entity_poly.pdbx_seq_one_letter_code
_entity_poly.pdbx_strand_id
1 'polypeptide(L)'
;MRSYRVYSSRPLTVDEQCDLDDRASHHLARVLRVKTGDRLSVFNGDGNNYQGAVVSASKHQVSVLIDSTEPAETESSLNTCLALAVSKGDRFEWAIKKATELGVTSIVPILSQRVDVRLSPERWQKKQEHWQQIVISACEQSGRAVVPEVAAPTTLSQWLSDVEADCKLVLDPEATPHALHDRPASIALLIGPEGGLAPSELTLSLENGFSSLRLGPRVLRTETAPLVALSVLGARWGDINA
;
A
#
# COMPACT_ATOMS: atom_id res chain seq x y z
N MET A 1 23.76 -12.31 11.39
CA MET A 1 23.05 -11.58 12.46
C MET A 1 21.64 -11.33 11.98
N ARG A 2 20.58 -11.59 12.75
CA ARG A 2 19.21 -11.23 12.34
C ARG A 2 19.10 -9.70 12.46
N SER A 3 18.91 -9.00 11.35
CA SER A 3 18.54 -7.59 11.36
C SER A 3 17.00 -7.54 11.45
N TYR A 4 16.48 -6.92 12.48
CA TYR A 4 15.05 -6.66 12.62
C TYR A 4 14.74 -5.31 11.98
N ARG A 5 13.65 -5.23 11.22
CA ARG A 5 13.19 -4.01 10.60
C ARG A 5 11.81 -3.63 11.13
N VAL A 6 11.65 -2.38 11.55
CA VAL A 6 10.42 -1.92 12.19
C VAL A 6 10.09 -0.49 11.79
N TYR A 7 8.81 -0.21 11.61
CA TYR A 7 8.28 1.14 11.45
C TYR A 7 8.02 1.78 12.82
N SER A 8 8.38 3.05 12.96
CA SER A 8 7.97 3.89 14.09
C SER A 8 7.54 5.26 13.58
N SER A 9 6.40 5.74 14.04
CA SER A 9 5.88 7.06 13.69
C SER A 9 6.64 8.22 14.35
N ARG A 10 7.65 7.93 15.18
CA ARG A 10 8.45 8.94 15.87
C ARG A 10 9.52 9.52 14.93
N PRO A 11 9.87 10.80 15.08
CA PRO A 11 11.04 11.38 14.43
C PRO A 11 12.31 10.58 14.78
N LEU A 12 13.19 10.40 13.80
CA LEU A 12 14.45 9.69 13.94
C LEU A 12 15.59 10.65 13.58
N THR A 13 16.57 10.76 14.46
CA THR A 13 17.76 11.63 14.27
C THR A 13 19.01 10.80 14.55
N VAL A 14 20.04 10.94 13.70
CA VAL A 14 21.35 10.28 13.92
C VAL A 14 22.01 10.85 15.16
N ASP A 15 22.71 10.01 15.91
CA ASP A 15 23.37 10.28 17.20
C ASP A 15 22.39 10.58 18.35
N GLU A 16 21.09 10.36 18.16
CA GLU A 16 20.08 10.55 19.20
C GLU A 16 19.42 9.23 19.60
N GLN A 17 19.02 9.17 20.88
CA GLN A 17 18.17 8.10 21.38
C GLN A 17 16.72 8.41 21.06
N CYS A 18 16.04 7.45 20.44
CA CYS A 18 14.61 7.51 20.13
C CYS A 18 13.86 6.46 20.94
N ASP A 19 12.80 6.90 21.61
CA ASP A 19 11.79 6.02 22.19
C ASP A 19 10.78 5.67 21.10
N LEU A 20 10.75 4.40 20.70
CA LEU A 20 9.82 3.93 19.65
C LEU A 20 8.37 4.02 20.14
N ASP A 21 7.43 4.15 19.21
CA ASP A 21 6.01 4.15 19.55
C ASP A 21 5.54 2.81 20.16
N ASP A 22 4.34 2.81 20.74
CA ASP A 22 3.78 1.66 21.48
C ASP A 22 3.68 0.40 20.61
N ARG A 23 3.31 0.55 19.32
CA ARG A 23 3.20 -0.57 18.38
C ARG A 23 4.57 -1.20 18.12
N ALA A 24 5.55 -0.38 17.75
CA ALA A 24 6.90 -0.83 17.48
C ALA A 24 7.53 -1.47 18.75
N SER A 25 7.38 -0.81 19.89
CA SER A 25 7.86 -1.32 21.18
C SER A 25 7.24 -2.66 21.54
N HIS A 26 5.91 -2.80 21.40
CA HIS A 26 5.22 -4.06 21.67
C HIS A 26 5.68 -5.18 20.72
N HIS A 27 5.81 -4.89 19.42
CA HIS A 27 6.28 -5.87 18.43
C HIS A 27 7.70 -6.35 18.75
N LEU A 28 8.63 -5.43 18.98
CA LEU A 28 10.03 -5.75 19.30
C LEU A 28 10.16 -6.52 20.61
N ALA A 29 9.51 -6.05 21.69
CA ALA A 29 9.65 -6.65 23.00
C ALA A 29 8.94 -8.00 23.14
N ARG A 30 7.70 -8.11 22.60
CA ARG A 30 6.84 -9.29 22.81
C ARG A 30 6.99 -10.36 21.74
N VAL A 31 7.07 -9.96 20.47
CA VAL A 31 7.13 -10.88 19.34
C VAL A 31 8.56 -11.24 19.03
N LEU A 32 9.43 -10.25 18.83
CA LEU A 32 10.83 -10.46 18.44
C LEU A 32 11.75 -10.67 19.64
N ARG A 33 11.35 -10.24 20.83
CA ARG A 33 12.07 -10.41 22.11
C ARG A 33 13.49 -9.86 22.07
N VAL A 34 13.60 -8.64 21.50
CA VAL A 34 14.88 -7.94 21.39
C VAL A 34 15.49 -7.64 22.77
N LYS A 35 16.81 -7.55 22.80
CA LYS A 35 17.58 -7.25 24.01
C LYS A 35 18.45 -6.03 23.76
N THR A 36 18.89 -5.39 24.84
CA THR A 36 19.92 -4.35 24.78
C THR A 36 21.15 -4.84 24.01
N GLY A 37 21.60 -4.04 23.05
CA GLY A 37 22.68 -4.35 22.12
C GLY A 37 22.24 -4.97 20.80
N ASP A 38 20.99 -5.42 20.64
CA ASP A 38 20.48 -5.92 19.35
C ASP A 38 20.42 -4.80 18.31
N ARG A 39 20.79 -5.11 17.07
CA ARG A 39 20.76 -4.17 15.95
C ARG A 39 19.37 -4.15 15.32
N LEU A 40 18.90 -2.93 15.01
CA LEU A 40 17.62 -2.68 14.33
C LEU A 40 17.83 -1.79 13.11
N SER A 41 16.99 -1.99 12.10
CA SER A 41 16.69 -1.00 11.08
C SER A 41 15.34 -0.40 11.40
N VAL A 42 15.24 0.91 11.58
CA VAL A 42 14.01 1.63 11.86
C VAL A 42 13.73 2.56 10.68
N PHE A 43 12.46 2.73 10.33
CA PHE A 43 12.04 3.74 9.34
C PHE A 43 10.75 4.41 9.82
N ASN A 44 10.50 5.64 9.37
CA ASN A 44 9.37 6.45 9.81
C ASN A 44 8.45 6.94 8.65
N GLY A 45 8.74 6.47 7.42
CA GLY A 45 7.98 6.84 6.23
C GLY A 45 8.60 7.97 5.41
N ASP A 46 9.73 8.51 5.81
CA ASP A 46 10.42 9.62 5.12
C ASP A 46 11.32 9.19 3.95
N GLY A 47 11.36 7.88 3.66
CA GLY A 47 12.16 7.31 2.58
C GLY A 47 13.57 6.87 3.00
N ASN A 48 13.91 6.97 4.30
CA ASN A 48 15.22 6.57 4.82
C ASN A 48 15.11 5.34 5.73
N ASN A 49 16.18 4.55 5.75
CA ASN A 49 16.44 3.53 6.76
C ASN A 49 17.43 4.07 7.80
N TYR A 50 17.06 3.96 9.06
CA TYR A 50 17.86 4.36 10.20
C TYR A 50 18.40 3.12 10.88
N GLN A 51 19.71 2.99 10.98
CA GLN A 51 20.35 1.88 11.69
C GLN A 51 20.62 2.29 13.14
N GLY A 52 20.42 1.37 14.07
CA GLY A 52 20.65 1.65 15.47
C GLY A 52 20.76 0.40 16.32
N ALA A 53 21.08 0.62 17.59
CA ALA A 53 21.16 -0.43 18.60
C ALA A 53 20.15 -0.18 19.71
N VAL A 54 19.51 -1.25 20.19
CA VAL A 54 18.62 -1.20 21.34
C VAL A 54 19.44 -0.81 22.60
N VAL A 55 19.10 0.33 23.19
CA VAL A 55 19.71 0.78 24.45
C VAL A 55 18.91 0.37 25.68
N SER A 56 17.61 0.25 25.55
CA SER A 56 16.74 -0.33 26.59
C SER A 56 15.54 -1.06 25.97
N ALA A 57 15.12 -2.15 26.60
CA ALA A 57 13.95 -2.89 26.22
C ALA A 57 13.16 -3.33 27.47
N SER A 58 11.97 -2.81 27.62
CA SER A 58 10.99 -3.21 28.63
C SER A 58 9.76 -3.85 27.97
N LYS A 59 8.79 -4.28 28.77
CA LYS A 59 7.52 -4.82 28.25
C LYS A 59 6.68 -3.79 27.48
N HIS A 60 6.92 -2.50 27.73
CA HIS A 60 6.09 -1.40 27.23
C HIS A 60 6.87 -0.42 26.35
N GLN A 61 8.18 -0.34 26.47
CA GLN A 61 9.00 0.64 25.80
C GLN A 61 10.29 0.01 25.31
N VAL A 62 10.65 0.30 24.06
CA VAL A 62 11.96 0.02 23.47
C VAL A 62 12.55 1.33 23.02
N SER A 63 13.80 1.59 23.44
CA SER A 63 14.59 2.76 23.05
C SER A 63 15.77 2.32 22.20
N VAL A 64 16.05 3.07 21.15
CA VAL A 64 17.12 2.78 20.17
C VAL A 64 18.01 4.01 20.05
N LEU A 65 19.31 3.82 20.11
CA LEU A 65 20.28 4.83 19.69
C LEU A 65 20.52 4.69 18.19
N ILE A 66 20.17 5.71 17.43
CA ILE A 66 20.39 5.74 15.98
C ILE A 66 21.84 6.13 15.71
N ASP A 67 22.56 5.36 14.92
CA ASP A 67 23.98 5.61 14.62
C ASP A 67 24.25 5.94 13.15
N SER A 68 23.32 5.64 12.23
CA SER A 68 23.44 6.02 10.82
C SER A 68 22.09 6.04 10.12
N THR A 69 22.05 6.71 8.97
CA THR A 69 20.89 6.72 8.06
C THR A 69 21.35 6.56 6.62
N GLU A 70 20.52 5.93 5.81
CA GLU A 70 20.72 5.76 4.38
C GLU A 70 19.38 5.84 3.62
N PRO A 71 19.33 6.43 2.42
CA PRO A 71 18.13 6.38 1.58
C PRO A 71 17.75 4.94 1.27
N ALA A 72 16.45 4.65 1.26
CA ALA A 72 15.96 3.36 0.78
C ALA A 72 15.79 3.40 -0.74
N GLU A 73 16.48 2.49 -1.45
CA GLU A 73 16.40 2.37 -2.91
C GLU A 73 15.29 1.37 -3.34
N THR A 74 14.15 1.39 -2.65
CA THR A 74 13.06 0.41 -2.85
C THR A 74 11.78 1.02 -3.39
N GLU A 75 11.79 2.33 -3.66
CA GLU A 75 10.59 3.00 -4.14
C GLU A 75 10.56 3.07 -5.67
N SER A 76 9.41 2.72 -6.24
CA SER A 76 9.19 2.83 -7.68
C SER A 76 9.17 4.29 -8.13
N SER A 77 9.74 4.57 -9.30
CA SER A 77 9.62 5.88 -9.94
C SER A 77 8.22 6.13 -10.53
N LEU A 78 7.37 5.11 -10.60
CA LEU A 78 5.99 5.19 -11.09
C LEU A 78 5.05 5.44 -9.92
N ASN A 79 4.44 6.63 -9.88
CA ASN A 79 3.42 6.92 -8.88
C ASN A 79 2.11 6.19 -9.23
N THR A 80 1.67 5.25 -8.39
CA THR A 80 0.48 4.44 -8.65
C THR A 80 -0.52 4.53 -7.51
N CYS A 81 -1.68 5.14 -7.78
CA CYS A 81 -2.84 5.12 -6.90
C CYS A 81 -3.72 3.90 -7.24
N LEU A 82 -3.87 2.98 -6.30
CA LEU A 82 -4.76 1.82 -6.43
C LEU A 82 -6.12 2.11 -5.79
N ALA A 83 -7.14 2.33 -6.60
CA ALA A 83 -8.54 2.37 -6.19
C ALA A 83 -9.13 0.96 -6.29
N LEU A 84 -9.29 0.31 -5.16
CA LEU A 84 -9.74 -1.09 -5.08
C LEU A 84 -11.09 -1.17 -4.38
N ALA A 85 -12.08 -1.77 -5.05
CA ALA A 85 -13.37 -2.01 -4.42
C ALA A 85 -13.23 -2.94 -3.21
N VAL A 86 -13.89 -2.54 -2.10
CA VAL A 86 -13.82 -3.32 -0.85
C VAL A 86 -14.49 -4.68 -1.06
N SER A 87 -13.75 -5.74 -0.84
CA SER A 87 -14.23 -7.12 -0.93
C SER A 87 -14.47 -7.74 0.44
N LYS A 88 -15.28 -8.82 0.49
CA LYS A 88 -15.56 -9.56 1.71
C LYS A 88 -14.38 -10.43 2.15
N GLY A 89 -14.27 -10.65 3.45
CA GLY A 89 -13.23 -11.49 4.06
C GLY A 89 -11.83 -10.87 3.93
N ASP A 90 -10.83 -11.73 3.83
CA ASP A 90 -9.41 -11.33 3.87
C ASP A 90 -8.85 -10.94 2.50
N ARG A 91 -9.67 -10.95 1.44
CA ARG A 91 -9.22 -10.71 0.06
C ARG A 91 -8.69 -9.30 -0.14
N PHE A 92 -9.41 -8.30 0.40
CA PHE A 92 -8.96 -6.91 0.34
C PHE A 92 -7.63 -6.73 1.08
N GLU A 93 -7.51 -7.31 2.26
CA GLU A 93 -6.30 -7.24 3.09
C GLU A 93 -5.11 -7.92 2.41
N TRP A 94 -5.35 -9.07 1.81
CA TRP A 94 -4.33 -9.77 1.02
C TRP A 94 -3.88 -8.94 -0.21
N ALA A 95 -4.84 -8.35 -0.92
CA ALA A 95 -4.57 -7.53 -2.11
C ALA A 95 -3.74 -6.29 -1.76
N ILE A 96 -4.10 -5.52 -0.73
CA ILE A 96 -3.36 -4.31 -0.34
C ILE A 96 -1.97 -4.63 0.20
N LYS A 97 -1.84 -5.74 0.94
CA LYS A 97 -0.52 -6.24 1.38
C LYS A 97 0.39 -6.48 0.18
N LYS A 98 -0.09 -7.21 -0.84
CA LYS A 98 0.70 -7.53 -2.03
C LYS A 98 0.89 -6.33 -2.96
N ALA A 99 -0.09 -5.43 -3.05
CA ALA A 99 0.07 -4.17 -3.77
C ALA A 99 1.19 -3.31 -3.16
N THR A 100 1.31 -3.31 -1.83
CA THR A 100 2.42 -2.63 -1.14
C THR A 100 3.77 -3.24 -1.52
N GLU A 101 3.90 -4.56 -1.53
CA GLU A 101 5.12 -5.26 -1.96
C GLU A 101 5.47 -4.97 -3.43
N LEU A 102 4.48 -4.63 -4.28
CA LEU A 102 4.62 -4.31 -5.70
C LEU A 102 4.77 -2.81 -5.99
N GLY A 103 5.04 -1.99 -4.97
CA GLY A 103 5.41 -0.60 -5.18
C GLY A 103 4.25 0.40 -5.30
N VAL A 104 2.98 0.03 -4.95
CA VAL A 104 1.88 1.00 -4.92
C VAL A 104 2.22 2.19 -4.02
N THR A 105 1.81 3.41 -4.41
CA THR A 105 2.12 4.63 -3.64
C THR A 105 0.96 5.11 -2.79
N SER A 106 -0.28 4.80 -3.16
CA SER A 106 -1.48 5.07 -2.35
C SER A 106 -2.58 4.06 -2.64
N ILE A 107 -3.46 3.84 -1.67
CA ILE A 107 -4.57 2.89 -1.76
C ILE A 107 -5.86 3.59 -1.35
N VAL A 108 -6.87 3.52 -2.23
CA VAL A 108 -8.20 4.09 -1.97
C VAL A 108 -9.24 2.97 -1.95
N PRO A 109 -9.82 2.64 -0.78
CA PRO A 109 -10.91 1.68 -0.67
C PRO A 109 -12.18 2.25 -1.30
N ILE A 110 -12.72 1.59 -2.34
CA ILE A 110 -13.90 2.05 -3.08
C ILE A 110 -15.16 1.31 -2.63
N LEU A 111 -16.20 2.09 -2.35
CA LEU A 111 -17.56 1.61 -2.11
C LEU A 111 -18.36 1.69 -3.41
N SER A 112 -18.31 0.64 -4.21
CA SER A 112 -19.07 0.53 -5.47
C SER A 112 -20.47 -0.07 -5.24
N GLN A 113 -21.35 0.00 -6.25
CA GLN A 113 -22.75 -0.46 -6.16
C GLN A 113 -22.87 -1.94 -5.77
N ARG A 114 -21.91 -2.77 -6.20
CA ARG A 114 -21.89 -4.21 -5.94
C ARG A 114 -21.04 -4.61 -4.73
N VAL A 115 -20.69 -3.64 -3.89
CA VAL A 115 -20.05 -3.90 -2.58
C VAL A 115 -21.12 -4.11 -1.53
N ASP A 116 -21.21 -5.31 -1.01
CA ASP A 116 -22.19 -5.69 0.03
C ASP A 116 -21.77 -5.31 1.47
N VAL A 117 -20.69 -4.57 1.64
CA VAL A 117 -20.18 -4.21 2.97
C VAL A 117 -20.76 -2.87 3.38
N ARG A 118 -21.64 -2.90 4.40
CA ARG A 118 -22.24 -1.69 4.99
C ARG A 118 -21.77 -1.58 6.45
N LEU A 119 -21.04 -0.54 6.78
CA LEU A 119 -20.53 -0.30 8.13
C LEU A 119 -20.86 1.13 8.58
N SER A 120 -20.89 1.35 9.90
CA SER A 120 -20.97 2.71 10.46
C SER A 120 -19.63 3.46 10.23
N PRO A 121 -19.63 4.80 10.29
CA PRO A 121 -18.40 5.60 10.14
C PRO A 121 -17.26 5.14 11.06
N GLU A 122 -17.58 4.84 12.33
CA GLU A 122 -16.60 4.41 13.34
C GLU A 122 -16.01 3.03 13.00
N ARG A 123 -16.80 2.14 12.38
CA ARG A 123 -16.31 0.83 11.93
C ARG A 123 -15.44 0.97 10.67
N TRP A 124 -15.77 1.91 9.79
CA TRP A 124 -14.91 2.22 8.64
C TRP A 124 -13.57 2.77 9.08
N GLN A 125 -13.55 3.70 10.03
CA GLN A 125 -12.31 4.23 10.60
C GLN A 125 -11.44 3.12 11.18
N LYS A 126 -12.00 2.22 12.01
CA LYS A 126 -11.26 1.07 12.55
C LYS A 126 -10.72 0.14 11.47
N LYS A 127 -11.47 -0.06 10.37
CA LYS A 127 -10.98 -0.85 9.23
C LYS A 127 -9.83 -0.15 8.50
N GLN A 128 -9.93 1.14 8.27
CA GLN A 128 -8.85 1.93 7.67
C GLN A 128 -7.58 1.86 8.51
N GLU A 129 -7.68 2.05 9.81
CA GLU A 129 -6.57 1.92 10.75
C GLU A 129 -5.94 0.51 10.69
N HIS A 130 -6.76 -0.53 10.66
CA HIS A 130 -6.31 -1.91 10.51
C HIS A 130 -5.60 -2.15 9.16
N TRP A 131 -6.16 -1.68 8.06
CA TRP A 131 -5.54 -1.78 6.73
C TRP A 131 -4.20 -1.03 6.64
N GLN A 132 -4.11 0.15 7.27
CA GLN A 132 -2.85 0.89 7.38
C GLN A 132 -1.78 0.06 8.11
N GLN A 133 -2.15 -0.69 9.15
CA GLN A 133 -1.21 -1.59 9.85
C GLN A 133 -0.75 -2.76 8.96
N ILE A 134 -1.62 -3.28 8.09
CA ILE A 134 -1.24 -4.30 7.10
C ILE A 134 -0.21 -3.75 6.12
N VAL A 135 -0.43 -2.53 5.61
CA VAL A 135 0.50 -1.84 4.71
C VAL A 135 1.84 -1.58 5.39
N ILE A 136 1.85 -1.09 6.63
CA ILE A 136 3.07 -0.91 7.42
C ILE A 136 3.84 -2.24 7.57
N SER A 137 3.14 -3.32 7.92
CA SER A 137 3.75 -4.65 8.04
C SER A 137 4.33 -5.16 6.71
N ALA A 138 3.68 -4.82 5.58
CA ALA A 138 4.20 -5.14 4.26
C ALA A 138 5.48 -4.34 3.94
N CYS A 139 5.55 -3.05 4.33
CA CYS A 139 6.77 -2.25 4.22
C CYS A 139 7.91 -2.79 5.10
N GLU A 140 7.60 -3.23 6.34
CA GLU A 140 8.58 -3.86 7.22
C GLU A 140 9.23 -5.10 6.55
N GLN A 141 8.44 -5.89 5.86
CA GLN A 141 8.90 -7.12 5.20
C GLN A 141 9.57 -6.88 3.84
N SER A 142 9.03 -5.96 3.02
CA SER A 142 9.52 -5.71 1.65
C SER A 142 10.74 -4.79 1.57
N GLY A 143 11.09 -4.12 2.67
CA GLY A 143 12.21 -3.17 2.69
C GLY A 143 11.82 -1.73 2.35
N ARG A 144 10.55 -1.45 2.03
CA ARG A 144 10.08 -0.10 1.68
C ARG A 144 10.14 0.84 2.87
N ALA A 145 10.70 2.04 2.67
CA ALA A 145 10.81 3.07 3.71
C ALA A 145 9.79 4.21 3.54
N VAL A 146 9.03 4.23 2.45
CA VAL A 146 7.85 5.07 2.30
C VAL A 146 6.62 4.19 2.52
N VAL A 147 5.74 4.60 3.43
CA VAL A 147 4.51 3.84 3.74
C VAL A 147 3.37 4.37 2.90
N PRO A 148 2.77 3.57 1.99
CA PRO A 148 1.59 3.98 1.25
C PRO A 148 0.45 4.35 2.19
N GLU A 149 -0.22 5.46 1.91
CA GLU A 149 -1.42 5.86 2.63
C GLU A 149 -2.61 4.99 2.19
N VAL A 150 -3.37 4.51 3.17
CA VAL A 150 -4.70 3.93 2.94
C VAL A 150 -5.72 5.01 3.24
N ALA A 151 -6.34 5.57 2.22
CA ALA A 151 -7.34 6.62 2.35
C ALA A 151 -8.62 6.12 3.07
N ALA A 152 -9.43 7.06 3.56
CA ALA A 152 -10.76 6.72 4.04
C ALA A 152 -11.62 6.11 2.91
N PRO A 153 -12.43 5.07 3.18
CA PRO A 153 -13.33 4.52 2.17
C PRO A 153 -14.26 5.58 1.60
N THR A 154 -14.34 5.65 0.27
CA THR A 154 -15.14 6.64 -0.44
C THR A 154 -16.01 5.99 -1.51
N THR A 155 -17.04 6.67 -1.99
CA THR A 155 -17.83 6.21 -3.13
C THR A 155 -17.05 6.34 -4.43
N LEU A 156 -17.35 5.47 -5.40
CA LEU A 156 -16.72 5.55 -6.72
C LEU A 156 -16.91 6.94 -7.36
N SER A 157 -18.13 7.48 -7.31
CA SER A 157 -18.46 8.78 -7.92
C SER A 157 -17.64 9.92 -7.31
N GLN A 158 -17.49 9.95 -5.98
CA GLN A 158 -16.68 10.96 -5.31
C GLN A 158 -15.21 10.84 -5.70
N TRP A 159 -14.66 9.63 -5.67
CA TRP A 159 -13.26 9.43 -6.05
C TRP A 159 -12.97 9.82 -7.50
N LEU A 160 -13.87 9.47 -8.43
CA LEU A 160 -13.72 9.81 -9.85
C LEU A 160 -13.69 11.32 -10.10
N SER A 161 -14.41 12.14 -9.30
CA SER A 161 -14.39 13.59 -9.42
C SER A 161 -13.09 14.23 -8.93
N ASP A 162 -12.39 13.59 -8.03
CA ASP A 162 -11.25 14.15 -7.31
C ASP A 162 -9.89 13.61 -7.78
N VAL A 163 -9.89 12.45 -8.46
CA VAL A 163 -8.67 11.78 -8.85
C VAL A 163 -7.98 12.46 -10.04
N GLU A 164 -6.70 12.76 -9.85
CA GLU A 164 -5.81 13.26 -10.91
C GLU A 164 -4.67 12.28 -11.15
N ALA A 165 -4.40 11.95 -12.41
CA ALA A 165 -3.26 11.14 -12.84
C ALA A 165 -3.05 11.31 -14.35
N ASP A 166 -1.81 11.13 -14.82
CA ASP A 166 -1.47 11.19 -16.24
C ASP A 166 -2.14 10.05 -17.03
N CYS A 167 -2.29 8.89 -16.40
CA CYS A 167 -2.91 7.71 -16.97
C CYS A 167 -3.98 7.17 -16.01
N LYS A 168 -5.23 7.10 -16.46
CA LYS A 168 -6.35 6.58 -15.68
C LYS A 168 -6.84 5.27 -16.31
N LEU A 169 -6.75 4.17 -15.56
CA LEU A 169 -7.07 2.82 -16.04
C LEU A 169 -8.14 2.17 -15.18
N VAL A 170 -9.15 1.59 -15.81
CA VAL A 170 -10.16 0.75 -15.15
C VAL A 170 -10.03 -0.68 -15.67
N LEU A 171 -9.92 -1.67 -14.77
CA LEU A 171 -9.89 -3.07 -15.18
C LEU A 171 -11.27 -3.51 -15.67
N ASP A 172 -11.29 -3.93 -16.94
CA ASP A 172 -12.48 -4.42 -17.63
C ASP A 172 -12.11 -5.70 -18.41
N PRO A 173 -12.61 -6.88 -17.96
CA PRO A 173 -12.35 -8.15 -18.63
C PRO A 173 -12.89 -8.23 -20.06
N GLU A 174 -13.91 -7.41 -20.39
CA GLU A 174 -14.60 -7.41 -21.69
C GLU A 174 -14.00 -6.38 -22.67
N ALA A 175 -13.07 -5.55 -22.21
CA ALA A 175 -12.45 -4.53 -23.07
C ALA A 175 -11.70 -5.14 -24.26
N THR A 176 -11.65 -4.40 -25.36
CA THR A 176 -10.76 -4.73 -26.46
C THR A 176 -9.32 -4.45 -26.02
N PRO A 177 -8.39 -5.41 -26.21
CA PRO A 177 -6.99 -5.17 -25.92
C PRO A 177 -6.46 -3.99 -26.72
N HIS A 178 -5.84 -3.03 -26.03
CA HIS A 178 -5.13 -1.92 -26.68
C HIS A 178 -3.73 -1.77 -26.09
N ALA A 179 -2.83 -1.22 -26.88
CA ALA A 179 -1.47 -1.00 -26.41
C ALA A 179 -1.42 0.26 -25.53
N LEU A 180 -0.73 0.14 -24.41
CA LEU A 180 -0.35 1.27 -23.58
C LEU A 180 0.95 1.85 -24.18
N HIS A 181 0.99 3.09 -24.64
CA HIS A 181 2.11 3.62 -25.43
C HIS A 181 3.06 4.48 -24.62
N ASP A 182 2.55 5.49 -23.96
CA ASP A 182 3.37 6.50 -23.29
C ASP A 182 3.72 6.07 -21.85
N ARG A 183 4.90 6.50 -21.38
CA ARG A 183 5.31 6.32 -19.98
C ARG A 183 4.74 7.47 -19.16
N PRO A 184 3.69 7.23 -18.33
CA PRO A 184 3.17 8.26 -17.44
C PRO A 184 4.08 8.41 -16.21
N ALA A 185 4.04 9.58 -15.56
CA ALA A 185 4.64 9.75 -14.24
C ALA A 185 3.69 9.23 -13.14
N SER A 186 2.37 9.24 -13.40
CA SER A 186 1.35 8.81 -12.44
C SER A 186 0.25 7.98 -13.08
N ILE A 187 -0.25 6.99 -12.33
CA ILE A 187 -1.36 6.11 -12.72
C ILE A 187 -2.43 6.10 -11.64
N ALA A 188 -3.69 6.24 -12.05
CA ALA A 188 -4.86 5.87 -11.26
C ALA A 188 -5.43 4.54 -11.78
N LEU A 189 -5.36 3.48 -10.97
CA LEU A 189 -5.80 2.15 -11.32
C LEU A 189 -7.08 1.79 -10.56
N LEU A 190 -8.21 1.65 -11.25
CA LEU A 190 -9.50 1.27 -10.67
C LEU A 190 -9.79 -0.23 -10.88
N ILE A 191 -10.12 -0.92 -9.78
CA ILE A 191 -10.47 -2.34 -9.81
C ILE A 191 -11.78 -2.57 -9.05
N GLY A 192 -12.74 -3.18 -9.74
CA GLY A 192 -14.06 -3.49 -9.20
C GLY A 192 -14.09 -4.65 -8.20
N PRO A 193 -15.25 -4.88 -7.53
CA PRO A 193 -15.45 -6.00 -6.62
C PRO A 193 -15.60 -7.34 -7.37
N GLU A 194 -15.87 -8.44 -6.65
CA GLU A 194 -16.04 -9.79 -7.22
C GLU A 194 -17.12 -9.86 -8.33
N GLY A 195 -18.17 -9.06 -8.19
CA GLY A 195 -19.24 -8.94 -9.22
C GLY A 195 -18.91 -7.98 -10.35
N GLY A 196 -17.69 -7.43 -10.41
CA GLY A 196 -17.30 -6.37 -11.31
C GLY A 196 -17.98 -5.03 -11.00
N LEU A 197 -17.61 -3.98 -11.71
CA LEU A 197 -18.33 -2.70 -11.67
C LEU A 197 -19.70 -2.85 -12.34
N ALA A 198 -20.69 -2.08 -11.89
CA ALA A 198 -21.97 -1.99 -12.61
C ALA A 198 -21.73 -1.28 -13.96
N PRO A 199 -22.55 -1.56 -15.01
CA PRO A 199 -22.39 -0.89 -16.30
C PRO A 199 -22.41 0.64 -16.20
N SER A 200 -23.25 1.21 -15.33
CA SER A 200 -23.28 2.64 -15.05
C SER A 200 -21.99 3.16 -14.41
N GLU A 201 -21.34 2.36 -13.55
CA GLU A 201 -20.05 2.72 -12.92
C GLU A 201 -18.91 2.67 -13.92
N LEU A 202 -18.91 1.70 -14.83
CA LEU A 202 -17.92 1.63 -15.90
C LEU A 202 -18.10 2.82 -16.86
N THR A 203 -19.32 3.13 -17.29
CA THR A 203 -19.61 4.31 -18.12
C THR A 203 -19.14 5.59 -17.44
N LEU A 204 -19.48 5.78 -16.17
CA LEU A 204 -19.05 6.95 -15.39
C LEU A 204 -17.51 7.05 -15.32
N SER A 205 -16.82 5.92 -15.18
CA SER A 205 -15.35 5.91 -15.17
C SER A 205 -14.78 6.37 -16.51
N LEU A 206 -15.34 5.90 -17.63
CA LEU A 206 -14.92 6.31 -18.98
C LEU A 206 -15.18 7.81 -19.23
N GLU A 207 -16.32 8.33 -18.77
CA GLU A 207 -16.65 9.78 -18.84
C GLU A 207 -15.71 10.65 -18.02
N ASN A 208 -15.07 10.08 -16.98
CA ASN A 208 -14.04 10.76 -16.16
C ASN A 208 -12.61 10.49 -16.66
N GLY A 209 -12.45 10.06 -17.93
CA GLY A 209 -11.17 9.94 -18.61
C GLY A 209 -10.41 8.64 -18.35
N PHE A 210 -11.06 7.64 -17.73
CA PHE A 210 -10.47 6.31 -17.60
C PHE A 210 -10.51 5.56 -18.94
N SER A 211 -9.47 4.78 -19.20
CA SER A 211 -9.40 3.82 -20.30
C SER A 211 -9.57 2.41 -19.76
N SER A 212 -10.37 1.58 -20.43
CA SER A 212 -10.53 0.17 -20.05
C SER A 212 -9.22 -0.60 -20.29
N LEU A 213 -8.74 -1.33 -19.28
CA LEU A 213 -7.57 -2.19 -19.37
C LEU A 213 -7.97 -3.66 -19.24
N ARG A 214 -7.62 -4.47 -20.25
CA ARG A 214 -7.79 -5.92 -20.20
C ARG A 214 -6.49 -6.64 -19.92
N LEU A 215 -6.49 -7.50 -18.91
CA LEU A 215 -5.35 -8.31 -18.49
C LEU A 215 -5.48 -9.76 -19.00
N GLY A 216 -5.28 -9.93 -20.30
CA GLY A 216 -5.36 -11.26 -20.94
C GLY A 216 -6.78 -11.80 -21.07
N PRO A 217 -6.92 -13.12 -21.45
CA PRO A 217 -8.22 -13.70 -21.83
C PRO A 217 -9.02 -14.27 -20.64
N ARG A 218 -8.46 -14.29 -19.45
CA ARG A 218 -9.10 -14.90 -18.27
C ARG A 218 -9.67 -13.84 -17.34
N VAL A 219 -10.83 -14.11 -16.73
CA VAL A 219 -11.33 -13.32 -15.61
C VAL A 219 -10.45 -13.62 -14.37
N LEU A 220 -9.87 -12.60 -13.81
CA LEU A 220 -9.07 -12.68 -12.58
C LEU A 220 -9.96 -12.42 -11.37
N ARG A 221 -9.63 -13.06 -10.26
CA ARG A 221 -10.28 -12.75 -8.98
C ARG A 221 -9.88 -11.34 -8.52
N THR A 222 -10.73 -10.73 -7.71
CA THR A 222 -10.56 -9.36 -7.21
C THR A 222 -9.23 -9.14 -6.48
N GLU A 223 -8.74 -10.15 -5.76
CA GLU A 223 -7.44 -10.11 -5.12
C GLU A 223 -6.27 -10.33 -6.09
N THR A 224 -6.48 -11.07 -7.19
CA THR A 224 -5.43 -11.37 -8.19
C THR A 224 -5.25 -10.21 -9.18
N ALA A 225 -6.32 -9.54 -9.54
CA ALA A 225 -6.35 -8.50 -10.56
C ALA A 225 -5.37 -7.33 -10.27
N PRO A 226 -5.33 -6.77 -9.04
CA PRO A 226 -4.38 -5.69 -8.73
C PRO A 226 -2.92 -6.14 -8.84
N LEU A 227 -2.60 -7.38 -8.47
CA LEU A 227 -1.23 -7.87 -8.54
C LEU A 227 -0.75 -7.98 -9.98
N VAL A 228 -1.59 -8.57 -10.84
CA VAL A 228 -1.26 -8.71 -12.27
C VAL A 228 -1.14 -7.33 -12.91
N ALA A 229 -2.06 -6.40 -12.61
CA ALA A 229 -2.01 -5.04 -13.14
C ALA A 229 -0.73 -4.32 -12.70
N LEU A 230 -0.44 -4.29 -11.40
CA LEU A 230 0.75 -3.63 -10.86
C LEU A 230 2.04 -4.25 -11.40
N SER A 231 2.10 -5.58 -11.53
CA SER A 231 3.27 -6.25 -12.11
C SER A 231 3.49 -5.87 -13.58
N VAL A 232 2.42 -5.83 -14.38
CA VAL A 232 2.50 -5.45 -15.80
C VAL A 232 2.90 -3.98 -15.95
N LEU A 233 2.29 -3.09 -15.16
CA LEU A 233 2.58 -1.66 -15.20
C LEU A 233 3.98 -1.36 -14.65
N GLY A 234 4.37 -2.03 -13.56
CA GLY A 234 5.71 -1.93 -12.97
C GLY A 234 6.82 -2.44 -13.89
N ALA A 235 6.59 -3.54 -14.61
CA ALA A 235 7.53 -4.06 -15.61
C ALA A 235 7.63 -3.17 -16.84
N ARG A 236 6.55 -2.46 -17.19
CA ARG A 236 6.54 -1.60 -18.37
C ARG A 236 7.12 -0.22 -18.10
N TRP A 237 6.80 0.40 -16.97
CA TRP A 237 7.08 1.81 -16.67
C TRP A 237 7.75 2.07 -15.33
N GLY A 238 7.71 1.09 -14.43
CA GLY A 238 8.27 1.18 -13.08
C GLY A 238 9.66 0.55 -12.95
N ASP A 239 9.85 -0.19 -11.88
CA ASP A 239 11.11 -0.75 -11.38
C ASP A 239 11.17 -2.29 -11.41
N ILE A 240 10.11 -2.97 -11.85
CA ILE A 240 10.10 -4.44 -11.98
C ILE A 240 10.85 -4.82 -13.26
N ASN A 241 12.11 -5.20 -13.10
CA ASN A 241 12.98 -5.65 -14.19
C ASN A 241 13.11 -7.18 -14.16
N ALA A 242 13.07 -7.81 -15.33
CA ALA A 242 13.30 -9.24 -15.52
C ALA A 242 14.51 -9.48 -16.41
#